data_b8c32bf809d584090ba968eb9df20660
#
_entry.id   b8c32bf809d584090ba968eb9df20660
#
_cell.length_a   1.000
_cell.length_b   1.000
_cell.length_c   1.000
_cell.angle_alpha   90.00
_cell.angle_beta   90.00
_cell.angle_gamma   90.00
#
_symmetry.space_group_name_H-M   'P 1'
#
loop_
_entity.id
_entity.type
_entity.pdbx_description
1 polymer ?
#
loop_
_entity_poly.entity_id
_entity_poly.type
_entity_poly.pdbx_seq_one_letter_code
_entity_poly.pdbx_strand_id
1 'polypeptide(L)'
;MPEQQDRFLPLFASHVFQLYVDYDTDALLQDKRWIFSANQDMKRPDENYRILEKYPILRDVFLDKFNKLAKEFYALDHEFMISTSWLTITEPGEGGQSQHHFHKNSFFSGVYYYDDYEEDAGEIEFMTPLEYHSDFYLEPVDYNLNNSSSWRLSPQKNMLVLFPSYLKHKVNEHKGTKPRYSLAMNFIPVGEYGTSDSTVNTGWYSGDTDKEDPLLQGFRKI
;
A
#
# COMPACT_ATOMS: atom_id res chain seq x y z
N MET A 1 -12.57 -39.07 23.42
CA MET A 1 -12.83 -38.22 22.25
C MET A 1 -12.29 -36.86 22.59
N PRO A 2 -11.57 -36.17 21.71
CA PRO A 2 -11.15 -34.81 22.00
C PRO A 2 -12.39 -33.95 22.21
N GLU A 3 -12.38 -33.12 23.24
CA GLU A 3 -13.45 -32.16 23.51
C GLU A 3 -13.65 -31.26 22.28
N GLN A 4 -14.89 -31.22 21.78
CA GLN A 4 -15.25 -30.26 20.74
C GLN A 4 -15.29 -28.88 21.36
N GLN A 5 -14.40 -27.99 20.86
CA GLN A 5 -14.37 -26.58 21.24
C GLN A 5 -14.99 -25.73 20.14
N ASP A 6 -15.80 -24.76 20.52
CA ASP A 6 -16.29 -23.75 19.60
C ASP A 6 -15.11 -22.96 19.02
N ARG A 7 -15.12 -22.72 17.70
CA ARG A 7 -14.07 -22.01 16.99
C ARG A 7 -14.66 -20.88 16.16
N PHE A 8 -14.06 -19.71 16.26
CA PHE A 8 -14.27 -18.61 15.34
C PHE A 8 -13.21 -18.71 14.24
N LEU A 9 -13.66 -18.70 12.98
CA LEU A 9 -12.78 -18.74 11.81
C LEU A 9 -13.01 -17.48 10.98
N PRO A 10 -12.05 -16.54 10.93
CA PRO A 10 -12.11 -15.34 10.10
C PRO A 10 -11.84 -15.69 8.63
N LEU A 11 -12.79 -16.37 7.98
CA LEU A 11 -12.65 -16.79 6.59
C LEU A 11 -12.70 -15.58 5.65
N PHE A 12 -11.77 -15.56 4.67
CA PHE A 12 -11.71 -14.58 3.59
C PHE A 12 -11.50 -13.13 4.08
N ALA A 13 -10.87 -12.96 5.22
CA ALA A 13 -10.55 -11.65 5.75
C ALA A 13 -9.54 -10.91 4.83
N SER A 14 -9.76 -9.61 4.65
CA SER A 14 -8.75 -8.73 4.06
C SER A 14 -7.82 -8.24 5.16
N HIS A 15 -6.53 -8.54 5.04
CA HIS A 15 -5.57 -8.22 6.08
C HIS A 15 -4.89 -6.89 5.80
N VAL A 16 -4.90 -6.01 6.79
CA VAL A 16 -4.12 -4.77 6.82
C VAL A 16 -3.10 -4.89 7.94
N PHE A 17 -1.82 -4.68 7.61
CA PHE A 17 -0.73 -4.83 8.57
C PHE A 17 -0.24 -3.45 9.00
N GLN A 18 -0.21 -3.22 10.29
CA GLN A 18 0.37 -2.03 10.90
C GLN A 18 1.71 -2.42 11.53
N LEU A 19 2.77 -1.92 10.94
CA LEU A 19 4.15 -2.21 11.33
C LEU A 19 4.84 -0.89 11.73
N TYR A 20 6.01 -0.98 12.35
CA TYR A 20 6.80 0.19 12.68
C TYR A 20 8.22 0.05 12.12
N VAL A 21 8.73 1.15 11.57
CA VAL A 21 10.06 1.28 11.00
C VAL A 21 10.71 2.51 11.59
N ASP A 22 11.67 2.32 12.46
CA ASP A 22 12.49 3.42 12.97
C ASP A 22 13.58 3.76 11.94
N TYR A 23 13.50 4.95 11.37
CA TYR A 23 14.42 5.44 10.36
C TYR A 23 14.60 6.95 10.49
N ASP A 24 15.80 7.44 10.26
CA ASP A 24 16.05 8.88 10.17
C ASP A 24 15.39 9.45 8.90
N THR A 25 14.33 10.20 9.12
CA THR A 25 13.46 10.72 8.04
C THR A 25 13.77 12.15 7.62
N ASP A 26 14.78 12.79 8.18
CA ASP A 26 15.12 14.19 7.87
C ASP A 26 15.37 14.43 6.39
N ALA A 27 16.03 13.49 5.72
CA ALA A 27 16.26 13.56 4.28
C ALA A 27 14.97 13.48 3.44
N LEU A 28 13.98 12.67 3.90
CA LEU A 28 12.66 12.60 3.26
C LEU A 28 11.91 13.90 3.42
N LEU A 29 11.92 14.51 4.60
CA LEU A 29 11.26 15.78 4.88
C LEU A 29 11.86 16.95 4.07
N GLN A 30 13.12 16.85 3.69
CA GLN A 30 13.81 17.84 2.84
C GLN A 30 13.64 17.60 1.34
N ASP A 31 13.18 16.44 0.91
CA ASP A 31 12.96 16.15 -0.50
C ASP A 31 11.77 16.97 -1.04
N LYS A 32 12.02 17.75 -2.09
CA LYS A 32 11.05 18.67 -2.68
C LYS A 32 10.23 18.07 -3.82
N ARG A 33 10.42 16.78 -4.11
CA ARG A 33 9.69 16.07 -5.17
C ARG A 33 8.43 15.46 -4.60
N TRP A 34 7.44 16.30 -4.37
CA TRP A 34 6.16 15.96 -3.77
C TRP A 34 5.09 15.74 -4.83
N ILE A 35 4.22 14.77 -4.59
CA ILE A 35 2.96 14.61 -5.30
C ILE A 35 1.85 15.03 -4.36
N PHE A 36 1.10 16.06 -4.73
CA PHE A 36 -0.06 16.48 -3.94
C PHE A 36 -1.22 15.51 -4.15
N SER A 37 -1.81 15.02 -3.07
CA SER A 37 -2.97 14.14 -3.10
C SER A 37 -4.28 14.86 -2.88
N ALA A 38 -4.33 16.17 -3.03
CA ALA A 38 -5.57 16.91 -2.94
C ALA A 38 -6.35 16.80 -4.23
N ASN A 39 -7.61 16.40 -4.12
CA ASN A 39 -8.66 16.48 -5.13
C ASN A 39 -8.22 16.91 -6.54
N GLN A 40 -7.92 15.97 -7.41
CA GLN A 40 -7.84 16.09 -8.86
C GLN A 40 -6.60 16.74 -9.49
N ASP A 41 -5.89 17.62 -8.84
CA ASP A 41 -4.65 18.17 -9.38
C ASP A 41 -3.44 17.43 -8.81
N MET A 42 -3.23 16.20 -9.26
CA MET A 42 -1.92 15.57 -9.09
C MET A 42 -0.92 16.39 -9.91
N LYS A 43 -0.32 17.38 -9.31
CA LYS A 43 0.90 17.97 -9.83
C LYS A 43 1.93 16.85 -9.79
N ARG A 44 2.28 16.33 -10.94
CA ARG A 44 3.40 15.39 -11.08
C ARG A 44 4.67 16.22 -10.97
N PRO A 45 5.42 16.13 -9.88
CA PRO A 45 6.71 16.81 -9.86
C PRO A 45 7.64 15.92 -10.59
N ASP A 46 8.05 15.32 -11.12
CA ASP A 46 9.07 14.56 -11.80
C ASP A 46 8.72 13.09 -12.11
N GLU A 47 9.18 12.70 -13.21
CA GLU A 47 8.87 11.60 -14.08
C GLU A 47 8.99 10.20 -13.49
N ASN A 48 9.43 10.04 -12.26
CA ASN A 48 9.71 8.72 -11.73
C ASN A 48 9.05 8.50 -10.38
N TYR A 49 7.95 7.75 -10.39
CA TYR A 49 7.39 7.11 -9.20
C TYR A 49 8.37 6.07 -8.61
N ARG A 50 9.62 6.48 -8.31
CA ARG A 50 10.70 5.64 -7.81
C ARG A 50 11.56 6.34 -6.76
N ILE A 51 10.92 7.06 -5.85
CA ILE A 51 11.63 7.83 -4.84
C ILE A 51 12.54 6.94 -3.97
N LEU A 52 12.15 5.71 -3.68
CA LEU A 52 12.92 4.78 -2.86
C LEU A 52 14.25 4.33 -3.50
N GLU A 53 14.46 4.54 -4.79
CA GLU A 53 15.79 4.34 -5.39
C GLU A 53 16.85 5.33 -4.84
N LYS A 54 16.40 6.47 -4.32
CA LYS A 54 17.28 7.44 -3.63
C LYS A 54 17.51 7.09 -2.16
N TYR A 55 16.70 6.23 -1.60
CA TYR A 55 16.75 5.82 -0.20
C TYR A 55 16.88 4.30 -0.11
N PRO A 56 17.99 3.71 -0.62
CA PRO A 56 18.11 2.26 -0.74
C PRO A 56 18.04 1.53 0.59
N ILE A 57 18.57 2.11 1.67
CA ILE A 57 18.48 1.50 3.01
C ILE A 57 17.02 1.40 3.46
N LEU A 58 16.23 2.46 3.29
CA LEU A 58 14.81 2.44 3.66
C LEU A 58 14.00 1.49 2.76
N ARG A 59 14.32 1.48 1.45
CA ARG A 59 13.74 0.52 0.49
C ARG A 59 13.96 -0.92 0.96
N ASP A 60 15.17 -1.26 1.30
CA ASP A 60 15.55 -2.62 1.70
C ASP A 60 14.87 -3.01 3.02
N VAL A 61 14.73 -2.09 3.97
CA VAL A 61 13.95 -2.33 5.20
C VAL A 61 12.48 -2.62 4.88
N PHE A 62 11.86 -1.91 3.95
CA PHE A 62 10.46 -2.18 3.56
C PHE A 62 10.34 -3.52 2.85
N LEU A 63 11.28 -3.86 1.96
CA LEU A 63 11.32 -5.15 1.26
C LEU A 63 11.48 -6.30 2.24
N ASP A 64 12.40 -6.20 3.19
CA ASP A 64 12.61 -7.25 4.20
C ASP A 64 11.35 -7.48 5.04
N LYS A 65 10.69 -6.41 5.48
CA LYS A 65 9.43 -6.53 6.23
C LYS A 65 8.33 -7.18 5.40
N PHE A 66 8.20 -6.78 4.13
CA PHE A 66 7.17 -7.35 3.26
C PHE A 66 7.47 -8.80 2.89
N ASN A 67 8.70 -9.15 2.51
CA ASN A 67 9.10 -10.52 2.18
C ASN A 67 8.90 -11.47 3.37
N LYS A 68 9.24 -11.01 4.58
CA LYS A 68 8.97 -11.76 5.80
C LYS A 68 7.47 -12.01 5.99
N LEU A 69 6.65 -10.99 5.82
CA LEU A 69 5.19 -11.09 5.91
C LEU A 69 4.64 -12.04 4.84
N ALA A 70 5.08 -11.92 3.58
CA ALA A 70 4.65 -12.77 2.49
C ALA A 70 4.96 -14.25 2.78
N LYS A 71 6.14 -14.54 3.31
CA LYS A 71 6.56 -15.90 3.65
C LYS A 71 5.85 -16.45 4.88
N GLU A 72 5.84 -15.71 5.99
CA GLU A 72 5.36 -16.21 7.28
C GLU A 72 3.83 -16.21 7.39
N PHE A 73 3.17 -15.23 6.80
CA PHE A 73 1.73 -15.08 6.91
C PHE A 73 0.96 -15.68 5.73
N TYR A 74 1.44 -15.45 4.50
CA TYR A 74 0.79 -15.94 3.29
C TYR A 74 1.39 -17.24 2.75
N ALA A 75 2.48 -17.75 3.33
CA ALA A 75 3.23 -18.93 2.86
C ALA A 75 3.67 -18.80 1.38
N LEU A 76 4.01 -17.58 0.95
CA LEU A 76 4.49 -17.31 -0.40
C LEU A 76 6.02 -17.42 -0.42
N ASP A 77 6.53 -18.22 -1.34
CA ASP A 77 7.98 -18.39 -1.55
C ASP A 77 8.42 -17.66 -2.84
N HIS A 78 8.04 -16.38 -2.92
CA HIS A 78 8.41 -15.48 -4.00
C HIS A 78 9.23 -14.33 -3.44
N GLU A 79 10.16 -13.84 -4.24
CA GLU A 79 10.78 -12.54 -3.99
C GLU A 79 9.87 -11.43 -4.52
N PHE A 80 9.92 -10.29 -3.86
CA PHE A 80 9.15 -9.12 -4.26
C PHE A 80 10.07 -7.92 -4.44
N MET A 81 9.63 -7.00 -5.29
CA MET A 81 10.28 -5.71 -5.47
C MET A 81 9.26 -4.58 -5.28
N ILE A 82 9.77 -3.38 -4.98
CA ILE A 82 8.97 -2.15 -5.01
C ILE A 82 9.01 -1.62 -6.44
N SER A 83 7.89 -1.74 -7.14
CA SER A 83 7.77 -1.30 -8.54
C SER A 83 7.62 0.21 -8.66
N THR A 84 6.93 0.83 -7.72
CA THR A 84 6.71 2.28 -7.66
C THR A 84 6.73 2.78 -6.23
N SER A 85 7.20 4.01 -6.05
CA SER A 85 7.17 4.69 -4.75
C SER A 85 7.14 6.21 -4.95
N TRP A 86 6.38 6.92 -4.13
CA TRP A 86 6.22 8.37 -4.25
C TRP A 86 5.96 9.02 -2.90
N LEU A 87 6.37 10.27 -2.77
CA LEU A 87 6.06 11.10 -1.61
C LEU A 87 4.74 11.84 -1.85
N THR A 88 3.94 11.93 -0.81
CA THR A 88 2.68 12.68 -0.82
C THR A 88 2.72 13.72 0.29
N ILE A 89 2.33 14.94 -0.05
CA ILE A 89 2.03 15.99 0.90
C ILE A 89 0.54 16.33 0.78
N THR A 90 -0.11 16.44 1.93
CA THR A 90 -1.48 16.95 2.03
C THR A 90 -1.42 18.22 2.83
N GLU A 91 -1.70 19.34 2.18
CA GLU A 91 -1.72 20.64 2.85
C GLU A 91 -2.97 20.76 3.72
N PRO A 92 -2.88 21.49 4.84
CA PRO A 92 -4.04 21.77 5.68
C PRO A 92 -5.05 22.65 4.93
N GLY A 93 -6.34 22.47 5.25
CA GLY A 93 -7.42 23.27 4.70
C GLY A 93 -8.21 22.56 3.60
N GLU A 94 -8.81 23.34 2.72
CA GLU A 94 -9.78 22.85 1.75
C GLU A 94 -9.21 21.79 0.81
N GLY A 95 -9.83 20.60 0.81
CA GLY A 95 -9.59 19.56 -0.17
C GLY A 95 -8.42 18.61 0.14
N GLY A 96 -7.81 18.67 1.31
CA GLY A 96 -6.76 17.75 1.73
C GLY A 96 -7.25 16.33 1.96
N GLN A 97 -7.74 15.66 0.93
CA GLN A 97 -8.26 14.29 0.96
C GLN A 97 -7.96 13.55 -0.34
N SER A 98 -8.06 12.23 -0.34
CA SER A 98 -8.05 11.45 -1.57
C SER A 98 -9.42 10.83 -1.84
N GLN A 99 -9.72 10.58 -3.12
CA GLN A 99 -10.91 9.81 -3.48
C GLN A 99 -10.70 8.33 -3.19
N HIS A 100 -11.80 7.58 -3.10
CA HIS A 100 -11.75 6.12 -3.04
C HIS A 100 -11.05 5.56 -4.28
N HIS A 101 -10.01 4.78 -4.06
CA HIS A 101 -9.24 4.13 -5.13
C HIS A 101 -8.65 2.81 -4.66
N PHE A 102 -8.08 2.08 -5.59
CA PHE A 102 -7.25 0.90 -5.37
C PHE A 102 -6.10 0.92 -6.38
N HIS A 103 -5.06 0.13 -6.13
CA HIS A 103 -3.89 0.13 -7.00
C HIS A 103 -3.95 -1.05 -7.97
N LYS A 104 -3.88 -0.73 -9.28
CA LYS A 104 -3.80 -1.74 -10.34
C LYS A 104 -2.35 -2.13 -10.59
N ASN A 105 -2.14 -3.33 -11.16
CA ASN A 105 -0.83 -3.86 -11.51
C ASN A 105 0.14 -3.91 -10.31
N SER A 106 -0.40 -4.22 -9.15
CA SER A 106 0.35 -4.35 -7.91
C SER A 106 -0.27 -5.47 -7.07
N PHE A 107 0.54 -6.22 -6.35
CA PHE A 107 0.11 -7.29 -5.46
C PHE A 107 -0.25 -6.74 -4.09
N PHE A 108 0.68 -5.95 -3.51
CA PHE A 108 0.49 -5.24 -2.26
C PHE A 108 0.85 -3.77 -2.43
N SER A 109 0.25 -2.95 -1.60
CA SER A 109 0.55 -1.52 -1.48
C SER A 109 0.93 -1.20 -0.05
N GLY A 110 1.68 -0.13 0.12
CA GLY A 110 2.08 0.33 1.43
C GLY A 110 2.09 1.85 1.53
N VAL A 111 1.91 2.34 2.74
CA VAL A 111 2.12 3.74 3.08
C VAL A 111 2.95 3.82 4.35
N TYR A 112 4.02 4.61 4.31
CA TYR A 112 4.87 4.90 5.45
C TYR A 112 4.67 6.33 5.89
N TYR A 113 4.39 6.49 7.17
CA TYR A 113 4.19 7.76 7.83
C TYR A 113 5.47 8.12 8.59
N TYR A 114 6.13 9.21 8.21
CA TYR A 114 7.50 9.50 8.64
C TYR A 114 7.66 10.87 9.32
N ASP A 115 6.56 11.52 9.66
CA ASP A 115 6.55 12.78 10.37
C ASP A 115 5.70 12.69 11.65
N ASP A 116 5.69 13.73 12.43
CA ASP A 116 4.78 13.90 13.56
C ASP A 116 3.41 14.36 13.06
N TYR A 117 2.35 13.70 13.50
CA TYR A 117 0.99 13.94 13.02
C TYR A 117 0.10 14.52 14.13
N GLU A 118 -0.74 15.46 13.73
CA GLU A 118 -1.82 15.97 14.56
C GLU A 118 -2.98 14.97 14.58
N GLU A 119 -3.85 15.03 15.57
CA GLU A 119 -5.01 14.16 15.72
C GLU A 119 -5.93 14.20 14.48
N ASP A 120 -6.07 15.39 13.88
CA ASP A 120 -6.91 15.63 12.70
C ASP A 120 -6.15 15.55 11.37
N ALA A 121 -5.03 14.85 11.33
CA ALA A 121 -4.16 14.78 10.14
C ALA A 121 -4.71 13.96 8.96
N GLY A 122 -5.96 13.52 9.01
CA GLY A 122 -6.61 12.71 7.97
C GLY A 122 -6.19 11.23 8.03
N GLU A 123 -7.13 10.39 8.39
CA GLU A 123 -6.95 8.94 8.50
C GLU A 123 -6.92 8.26 7.14
N ILE A 124 -6.23 7.14 7.02
CA ILE A 124 -6.49 6.21 5.91
C ILE A 124 -7.69 5.34 6.26
N GLU A 125 -8.68 5.30 5.38
CA GLU A 125 -9.91 4.53 5.54
C GLU A 125 -9.97 3.44 4.48
N PHE A 126 -10.09 2.20 4.92
CA PHE A 126 -10.26 1.01 4.11
C PHE A 126 -11.74 0.63 4.04
N MET A 127 -12.21 0.23 2.86
CA MET A 127 -13.57 -0.25 2.64
C MET A 127 -13.57 -1.77 2.55
N THR A 128 -14.61 -2.40 3.09
CA THR A 128 -14.77 -3.85 2.89
C THR A 128 -14.87 -4.18 1.41
N PRO A 129 -14.11 -5.18 0.92
CA PRO A 129 -14.27 -5.68 -0.45
C PRO A 129 -15.45 -6.65 -0.58
N LEU A 130 -16.05 -7.04 0.54
CA LEU A 130 -17.18 -7.96 0.56
C LEU A 130 -18.47 -7.15 0.39
N GLU A 131 -19.25 -7.53 -0.61
CA GLU A 131 -20.60 -7.00 -0.75
C GLU A 131 -21.50 -7.81 0.18
N TYR A 132 -21.88 -7.19 1.29
CA TYR A 132 -22.88 -7.79 2.19
C TYR A 132 -24.27 -7.52 1.61
N HIS A 133 -24.78 -8.51 0.93
CA HIS A 133 -26.19 -8.52 0.56
C HIS A 133 -26.98 -9.04 1.76
N SER A 134 -27.39 -8.15 2.64
CA SER A 134 -28.33 -8.45 3.70
C SER A 134 -29.62 -7.74 3.41
N ASP A 135 -30.71 -8.49 3.31
CA ASP A 135 -32.07 -7.93 3.22
C ASP A 135 -32.48 -7.24 4.53
N PHE A 136 -31.69 -7.44 5.58
CA PHE A 136 -31.94 -6.88 6.91
C PHE A 136 -30.72 -6.09 7.37
N TYR A 137 -30.92 -4.83 7.66
CA TYR A 137 -29.94 -4.02 8.37
C TYR A 137 -30.21 -4.07 9.87
N LEU A 138 -29.25 -4.59 10.60
CA LEU A 138 -29.28 -4.60 12.06
C LEU A 138 -28.22 -3.61 12.56
N GLU A 139 -28.67 -2.54 13.21
CA GLU A 139 -27.75 -1.54 13.77
C GLU A 139 -26.96 -2.16 14.94
N PRO A 140 -25.63 -2.20 14.85
CA PRO A 140 -24.82 -2.74 15.94
C PRO A 140 -24.79 -1.77 17.12
N VAL A 141 -24.73 -2.30 18.33
CA VAL A 141 -24.56 -1.50 19.55
C VAL A 141 -23.18 -0.82 19.58
N ASP A 142 -22.17 -1.48 18.99
CA ASP A 142 -20.82 -0.97 18.86
C ASP A 142 -20.16 -1.53 17.58
N TYR A 143 -19.29 -0.73 16.95
CA TYR A 143 -18.57 -1.10 15.74
C TYR A 143 -17.22 -1.73 16.07
N ASN A 144 -16.92 -2.84 15.38
CA ASN A 144 -15.68 -3.56 15.50
C ASN A 144 -15.26 -4.17 14.15
N LEU A 145 -14.11 -4.86 14.12
CA LEU A 145 -13.56 -5.45 12.89
C LEU A 145 -14.47 -6.47 12.19
N ASN A 146 -15.48 -7.02 12.88
CA ASN A 146 -16.35 -8.06 12.35
C ASN A 146 -17.66 -7.52 11.77
N ASN A 147 -18.06 -6.30 12.14
CA ASN A 147 -19.35 -5.72 11.76
C ASN A 147 -19.24 -4.36 11.06
N SER A 148 -18.03 -3.86 10.83
CA SER A 148 -17.78 -2.58 10.16
C SER A 148 -17.65 -2.75 8.66
N SER A 149 -18.25 -1.86 7.90
CA SER A 149 -18.09 -1.76 6.43
C SER A 149 -16.85 -0.98 6.02
N SER A 150 -16.29 -0.20 6.92
CA SER A 150 -15.00 0.48 6.74
C SER A 150 -14.19 0.50 8.04
N TRP A 151 -12.87 0.67 7.91
CA TRP A 151 -11.98 0.79 9.05
C TRP A 151 -10.94 1.87 8.82
N ARG A 152 -10.64 2.63 9.86
CA ARG A 152 -9.76 3.79 9.80
C ARG A 152 -8.51 3.57 10.62
N LEU A 153 -7.39 4.07 10.12
CA LEU A 153 -6.12 4.12 10.84
C LEU A 153 -5.59 5.55 10.81
N SER A 154 -5.40 6.12 11.99
CA SER A 154 -4.76 7.42 12.14
C SER A 154 -3.27 7.31 11.84
N PRO A 155 -2.68 8.26 11.11
CA PRO A 155 -1.25 8.27 10.85
C PRO A 155 -0.46 8.41 12.16
N GLN A 156 0.63 7.65 12.29
CA GLN A 156 1.55 7.71 13.42
C GLN A 156 2.98 7.73 12.88
N LYS A 157 3.86 8.46 13.54
CA LYS A 157 5.29 8.48 13.17
C LYS A 157 5.86 7.07 13.15
N ASN A 158 6.67 6.79 12.13
CA ASN A 158 7.32 5.50 11.91
C ASN A 158 6.36 4.35 11.59
N MET A 159 5.08 4.62 11.36
CA MET A 159 4.10 3.60 11.02
C MET A 159 4.17 3.25 9.52
N LEU A 160 4.33 1.98 9.22
CA LEU A 160 4.20 1.38 7.89
C LEU A 160 2.92 0.57 7.85
N VAL A 161 1.99 0.95 7.00
CA VAL A 161 0.76 0.19 6.74
C VAL A 161 0.91 -0.55 5.42
N LEU A 162 0.74 -1.88 5.44
CA LEU A 162 0.76 -2.74 4.25
C LEU A 162 -0.61 -3.38 4.05
N PHE A 163 -1.09 -3.43 2.81
CA PHE A 163 -2.41 -3.94 2.47
C PHE A 163 -2.46 -4.49 1.04
N PRO A 164 -3.37 -5.44 0.75
CA PRO A 164 -3.58 -5.92 -0.61
C PRO A 164 -3.98 -4.77 -1.54
N SER A 165 -3.35 -4.68 -2.71
CA SER A 165 -3.54 -3.55 -3.62
C SER A 165 -4.97 -3.40 -4.15
N TYR A 166 -5.75 -4.49 -4.15
CA TYR A 166 -7.17 -4.46 -4.53
C TYR A 166 -8.06 -3.81 -3.47
N LEU A 167 -7.57 -3.66 -2.22
CA LEU A 167 -8.38 -3.14 -1.13
C LEU A 167 -8.65 -1.65 -1.35
N LYS A 168 -9.94 -1.33 -1.51
CA LYS A 168 -10.39 0.03 -1.77
C LYS A 168 -10.17 0.90 -0.53
N HIS A 169 -9.53 2.03 -0.73
CA HIS A 169 -9.20 2.94 0.36
C HIS A 169 -9.23 4.41 -0.08
N LYS A 170 -9.20 5.29 0.90
CA LYS A 170 -9.05 6.74 0.71
C LYS A 170 -8.28 7.35 1.88
N VAL A 171 -7.84 8.58 1.72
CA VAL A 171 -7.41 9.45 2.83
C VAL A 171 -8.56 10.39 3.14
N ASN A 172 -8.98 10.42 4.40
CA ASN A 172 -10.00 11.34 4.90
C ASN A 172 -9.46 12.78 4.91
N GLU A 173 -10.36 13.75 5.03
CA GLU A 173 -10.03 15.16 5.04
C GLU A 173 -9.01 15.48 6.15
N HIS A 174 -7.94 16.18 5.76
CA HIS A 174 -6.93 16.69 6.67
C HIS A 174 -7.39 18.02 7.25
N LYS A 175 -7.75 18.02 8.52
CA LYS A 175 -8.25 19.20 9.28
C LYS A 175 -7.20 19.79 10.20
N GLY A 176 -6.02 19.20 10.26
CA GLY A 176 -4.91 19.72 11.06
C GLY A 176 -4.38 21.06 10.54
N THR A 177 -3.37 21.58 11.20
CA THR A 177 -2.76 22.88 10.90
C THR A 177 -1.41 22.77 10.18
N LYS A 178 -0.81 21.58 10.17
CA LYS A 178 0.50 21.32 9.56
C LYS A 178 0.35 20.40 8.35
N PRO A 179 1.22 20.51 7.35
CA PRO A 179 1.22 19.56 6.24
C PRO A 179 1.36 18.10 6.71
N ARG A 180 0.63 17.19 6.07
CA ARG A 180 0.68 15.75 6.31
C ARG A 180 1.53 15.08 5.24
N TYR A 181 2.58 14.43 5.64
CA TYR A 181 3.52 13.76 4.76
C TYR A 181 3.34 12.26 4.78
N SER A 182 3.50 11.59 3.63
CA SER A 182 3.54 10.14 3.55
C SER A 182 4.36 9.67 2.34
N LEU A 183 4.90 8.46 2.44
CA LEU A 183 5.59 7.77 1.36
C LEU A 183 4.77 6.54 1.00
N ALA A 184 4.24 6.50 -0.21
CA ALA A 184 3.50 5.37 -0.72
C ALA A 184 4.36 4.49 -1.62
N MET A 185 4.02 3.20 -1.69
CA MET A 185 4.76 2.23 -2.49
C MET A 185 3.87 1.07 -2.92
N ASN A 186 4.27 0.42 -4.03
CA ASN A 186 3.62 -0.75 -4.56
C ASN A 186 4.62 -1.91 -4.71
N PHE A 187 4.18 -3.11 -4.36
CA PHE A 187 4.96 -4.34 -4.43
C PHE A 187 4.44 -5.26 -5.53
N ILE A 188 5.36 -5.83 -6.29
CA ILE A 188 5.08 -6.87 -7.28
C ILE A 188 6.03 -8.05 -7.08
N PRO A 189 5.61 -9.29 -7.41
CA PRO A 189 6.51 -10.42 -7.38
C PRO A 189 7.57 -10.30 -8.47
N VAL A 190 8.76 -10.87 -8.23
CA VAL A 190 9.89 -10.94 -9.17
C VAL A 190 9.98 -12.34 -9.77
N GLY A 191 10.35 -12.42 -11.04
CA GLY A 191 10.52 -13.66 -11.76
C GLY A 191 9.23 -14.16 -12.40
N GLU A 192 9.14 -15.47 -12.57
CA GLU A 192 7.99 -16.13 -13.18
C GLU A 192 6.97 -16.56 -12.12
N TYR A 193 5.72 -16.22 -12.35
CA TYR A 193 4.60 -16.60 -11.48
C TYR A 193 3.32 -16.80 -12.29
N GLY A 194 2.36 -17.49 -11.69
CA GLY A 194 1.15 -17.94 -12.37
C GLY A 194 1.26 -19.40 -12.83
N THR A 195 0.26 -19.87 -13.54
CA THR A 195 0.19 -21.26 -14.04
C THR A 195 -0.30 -21.28 -15.48
N SER A 196 0.26 -22.18 -16.28
CA SER A 196 -0.16 -22.42 -17.66
C SER A 196 -0.23 -21.15 -18.52
N ASP A 197 -1.40 -20.86 -19.07
CA ASP A 197 -1.69 -19.71 -19.93
C ASP A 197 -1.73 -18.37 -19.20
N SER A 198 -1.69 -18.41 -17.89
CA SER A 198 -1.69 -17.22 -17.01
C SER A 198 -0.31 -16.92 -16.42
N THR A 199 0.76 -17.52 -16.97
CA THR A 199 2.12 -17.27 -16.54
C THR A 199 2.59 -15.87 -16.93
N VAL A 200 3.18 -15.15 -15.98
CA VAL A 200 3.78 -13.82 -16.16
C VAL A 200 5.21 -13.86 -15.68
N ASN A 201 6.12 -13.22 -16.41
CA ASN A 201 7.51 -13.04 -16.00
C ASN A 201 7.83 -11.54 -15.83
N THR A 202 8.21 -11.15 -14.62
CA THR A 202 8.59 -9.77 -14.27
C THR A 202 10.11 -9.59 -14.14
N GLY A 203 10.91 -10.55 -14.56
CA GLY A 203 12.38 -10.49 -14.49
C GLY A 203 12.99 -9.28 -15.22
N TRP A 204 12.30 -8.72 -16.18
CA TRP A 204 12.72 -7.52 -16.92
C TRP A 204 12.67 -6.21 -16.09
N TYR A 205 11.97 -6.21 -14.96
CA TYR A 205 11.99 -5.06 -14.04
C TYR A 205 13.23 -5.01 -13.15
N SER A 206 14.01 -6.10 -13.10
CA SER A 206 15.21 -6.19 -12.25
C SER A 206 16.41 -5.37 -12.75
N GLY A 207 16.27 -4.61 -13.82
CA GLY A 207 17.34 -3.76 -14.36
C GLY A 207 18.42 -4.53 -15.12
N ASP A 208 18.28 -5.81 -15.29
CA ASP A 208 19.17 -6.66 -16.10
C ASP A 208 18.81 -6.49 -17.58
N THR A 209 19.06 -5.27 -18.09
CA THR A 209 18.79 -4.88 -19.50
C THR A 209 19.70 -5.59 -20.49
N ASP A 210 20.68 -6.37 -20.03
CA ASP A 210 21.66 -7.03 -20.88
C ASP A 210 21.20 -8.41 -21.40
N LYS A 211 20.07 -8.91 -20.91
CA LYS A 211 19.42 -10.09 -21.52
C LYS A 211 18.37 -9.63 -22.52
N GLU A 212 18.77 -9.51 -23.77
CA GLU A 212 17.82 -9.39 -24.88
C GLU A 212 16.86 -10.59 -24.85
N ASP A 213 15.62 -10.35 -24.42
CA ASP A 213 14.56 -11.35 -24.54
C ASP A 213 14.26 -11.54 -26.04
N PRO A 214 14.49 -12.74 -26.59
CA PRO A 214 14.24 -13.02 -28.01
C PRO A 214 12.78 -12.76 -28.41
N LEU A 215 11.83 -12.79 -27.47
CA LEU A 215 10.42 -12.55 -27.73
C LEU A 215 10.09 -11.06 -27.93
N LEU A 216 10.91 -10.15 -27.41
CA LEU A 216 10.70 -8.71 -27.56
C LEU A 216 11.28 -8.13 -28.85
N GLN A 217 12.12 -8.86 -29.58
CA GLN A 217 12.67 -8.40 -30.87
C GLN A 217 11.58 -8.17 -31.93
N GLY A 218 10.43 -8.83 -31.80
CA GLY A 218 9.28 -8.68 -32.70
C GLY A 218 8.42 -7.44 -32.45
N PHE A 219 8.46 -6.85 -31.25
CA PHE A 219 7.57 -5.74 -30.84
C PHE A 219 8.20 -4.34 -30.95
N ARG A 220 9.51 -4.24 -31.24
CA ARG A 220 10.23 -2.96 -31.42
C ARG A 220 10.07 -2.33 -32.80
N LYS A 221 9.21 -2.86 -33.66
CA LYS A 221 9.03 -2.37 -35.05
C LYS A 221 7.60 -1.95 -35.38
N ILE A 222 6.87 -1.39 -34.42
CA ILE A 222 5.62 -0.69 -34.71
C ILE A 222 5.73 0.75 -34.22
#